data_70ef549015b0a76d50dd3ef47b07e49c
#
_entry.id   70ef549015b0a76d50dd3ef47b07e49c
#
_cell.length_a   1.000
_cell.length_b   1.000
_cell.length_c   1.000
_cell.angle_alpha   90.00
_cell.angle_beta   90.00
_cell.angle_gamma   90.00
#
_symmetry.space_group_name_H-M   'P 1'
#
loop_
_entity.id
_entity.type
_entity.pdbx_description
1 polymer ?
#
loop_
_entity_poly.entity_id
_entity_poly.type
_entity_poly.pdbx_seq_one_letter_code
_entity_poly.pdbx_strand_id
1 'polypeptide(L)'
;RDHLDCGSVASPNRETEAMKDGSDAVADWPILNGLLSVSGGSSWTSIHHGGGVGMGLSIHAGVVIVADGSDEMGERINRVLTNDPGLGVVRHVDAGYDEAINFAKKEKIKIPNL
;
A
#
# COMPACT_ATOMS: atom_id res chain seq x y z
N ARG A 1 -0.31 0.28 -11.02
CA ARG A 1 0.07 1.36 -10.10
C ARG A 1 -0.26 2.71 -10.72
N ASP A 2 -0.79 3.56 -9.93
CA ASP A 2 -1.23 4.87 -10.34
C ASP A 2 -0.22 5.96 -9.99
N HIS A 3 0.08 6.83 -10.92
CA HIS A 3 0.96 7.96 -10.74
C HIS A 3 0.25 9.27 -10.51
N LEU A 4 -1.03 9.25 -10.27
CA LEU A 4 -1.77 10.49 -10.10
C LEU A 4 -1.17 11.28 -8.95
N ASP A 5 -0.68 12.45 -9.26
CA ASP A 5 -0.22 13.37 -8.25
C ASP A 5 -1.40 14.14 -7.66
N CYS A 6 -1.11 14.96 -6.69
CA CYS A 6 -2.14 15.70 -5.98
C CYS A 6 -2.87 16.73 -6.81
N GLY A 7 -2.30 17.13 -7.92
CA GLY A 7 -2.92 18.04 -8.85
C GLY A 7 -3.68 17.34 -9.95
N SER A 8 -3.74 16.03 -9.93
CA SER A 8 -4.37 15.25 -10.99
C SER A 8 -5.88 15.11 -10.80
N VAL A 9 -6.49 14.36 -11.72
CA VAL A 9 -7.94 14.18 -11.75
C VAL A 9 -8.51 13.48 -10.51
N ALA A 10 -7.71 12.78 -9.75
CA ALA A 10 -8.17 12.13 -8.53
C ALA A 10 -8.32 13.10 -7.36
N SER A 11 -7.66 14.25 -7.41
CA SER A 11 -7.80 15.28 -6.40
C SER A 11 -9.08 16.06 -6.64
N PRO A 12 -9.84 16.43 -5.61
CA PRO A 12 -9.64 16.24 -4.19
C PRO A 12 -10.24 14.94 -3.64
N ASN A 13 -10.75 14.08 -4.48
CA ASN A 13 -11.53 12.90 -4.07
C ASN A 13 -10.68 11.64 -3.94
N ARG A 14 -9.40 11.78 -3.66
CA ARG A 14 -8.56 10.63 -3.36
C ARG A 14 -8.99 10.02 -2.05
N GLU A 15 -9.26 8.75 -2.10
CA GLU A 15 -9.71 7.98 -0.95
C GLU A 15 -8.69 7.94 0.19
N THR A 16 -7.42 8.15 -0.11
CA THR A 16 -6.33 8.11 0.87
C THR A 16 -5.93 9.47 1.42
N GLU A 17 -6.54 10.55 0.95
CA GLU A 17 -6.19 11.91 1.41
C GLU A 17 -6.92 12.35 2.67
N ALA A 18 -7.65 11.46 3.29
CA ALA A 18 -8.43 11.73 4.49
C ALA A 18 -8.38 10.56 5.47
N MET A 19 -7.20 9.97 5.65
CA MET A 19 -7.03 8.90 6.62
C MET A 19 -7.42 9.39 8.02
N LYS A 20 -8.13 8.55 8.74
CA LYS A 20 -8.67 8.85 10.06
C LYS A 20 -7.62 9.33 11.06
N ASP A 21 -6.40 8.81 10.94
CA ASP A 21 -5.27 9.15 11.82
C ASP A 21 -4.34 10.22 11.25
N GLY A 22 -4.63 10.76 10.06
CA GLY A 22 -3.78 11.74 9.39
C GLY A 22 -2.48 11.16 8.81
N SER A 23 -2.33 9.85 8.75
CA SER A 23 -1.09 9.19 8.33
C SER A 23 -0.76 9.36 6.84
N ASP A 24 -1.70 9.80 6.03
CA ASP A 24 -1.44 10.17 4.65
C ASP A 24 -0.57 11.43 4.51
N ALA A 25 -0.40 12.19 5.57
CA ALA A 25 0.51 13.35 5.57
C ALA A 25 1.98 12.97 5.79
N VAL A 26 2.29 11.72 6.08
CA VAL A 26 3.66 11.22 6.25
C VAL A 26 4.00 10.17 5.20
N ALA A 27 5.30 9.97 4.96
CA ALA A 27 5.75 9.10 3.87
C ALA A 27 5.96 7.63 4.28
N ASP A 28 5.74 7.29 5.53
CA ASP A 28 6.09 5.98 6.09
C ASP A 28 5.39 4.82 5.38
N TRP A 29 4.08 4.92 5.20
CA TRP A 29 3.30 3.85 4.61
C TRP A 29 3.63 3.55 3.15
N PRO A 30 3.72 4.53 2.24
CA PRO A 30 4.10 4.23 0.87
C PRO A 30 5.54 3.71 0.76
N ILE A 31 6.46 4.18 1.56
CA ILE A 31 7.82 3.65 1.59
C ILE A 31 7.82 2.19 2.06
N LEU A 32 7.12 1.90 3.15
CA LEU A 32 6.97 0.53 3.65
C LEU A 32 6.31 -0.38 2.62
N ASN A 33 5.31 0.12 1.92
CA ASN A 33 4.64 -0.61 0.84
C ASN A 33 5.62 -0.98 -0.29
N GLY A 34 6.44 -0.04 -0.73
CA GLY A 34 7.47 -0.31 -1.73
C GLY A 34 8.48 -1.35 -1.25
N LEU A 35 8.96 -1.23 -0.03
CA LEU A 35 9.92 -2.17 0.55
C LEU A 35 9.31 -3.57 0.69
N LEU A 36 8.06 -3.67 1.10
CA LEU A 36 7.35 -4.94 1.21
C LEU A 36 7.17 -5.61 -0.16
N SER A 37 6.85 -4.84 -1.19
CA SER A 37 6.74 -5.35 -2.55
C SER A 37 8.05 -5.92 -3.06
N VAL A 38 9.17 -5.25 -2.81
CA VAL A 38 10.52 -5.75 -3.15
C VAL A 38 10.79 -7.05 -2.41
N SER A 39 10.57 -7.07 -1.10
CA SER A 39 10.80 -8.25 -0.26
C SER A 39 9.91 -9.43 -0.68
N GLY A 40 8.72 -9.16 -1.15
CA GLY A 40 7.80 -10.18 -1.67
C GLY A 40 8.19 -10.77 -3.02
N GLY A 41 9.08 -10.12 -3.75
CA GLY A 41 9.59 -10.62 -5.02
C GLY A 41 9.02 -9.93 -6.25
N SER A 42 8.64 -8.67 -6.17
CA SER A 42 8.22 -7.90 -7.34
C SER A 42 9.31 -7.90 -8.42
N SER A 43 8.90 -7.81 -9.67
CA SER A 43 9.84 -7.66 -10.78
C SER A 43 10.38 -6.24 -10.85
N TRP A 44 9.57 -5.28 -10.47
CA TRP A 44 9.92 -3.87 -10.46
C TRP A 44 9.07 -3.16 -9.42
N THR A 45 9.69 -2.27 -8.67
CA THR A 45 9.00 -1.46 -7.66
C THR A 45 9.45 -0.01 -7.83
N SER A 46 8.52 0.89 -7.65
CA SER A 46 8.81 2.32 -7.70
C SER A 46 8.27 3.04 -6.49
N ILE A 47 8.98 4.09 -6.12
CA ILE A 47 8.48 5.09 -5.17
C ILE A 47 8.56 6.43 -5.88
N HIS A 48 7.44 7.13 -5.95
CA HIS A 48 7.33 8.40 -6.66
C HIS A 48 6.94 9.51 -5.73
N HIS A 49 7.42 10.69 -6.04
CA HIS A 49 6.90 11.93 -5.48
C HIS A 49 6.11 12.66 -6.56
N GLY A 50 4.78 12.72 -6.41
CA GLY A 50 3.90 13.33 -7.41
C GLY A 50 3.89 14.85 -7.41
N GLY A 51 4.49 15.46 -6.40
CA GLY A 51 4.58 16.93 -6.29
C GLY A 51 3.35 17.58 -5.66
N GLY A 52 3.45 18.83 -5.36
CA GLY A 52 2.35 19.75 -5.05
C GLY A 52 2.00 19.90 -3.58
N VAL A 53 1.61 18.88 -2.86
CA VAL A 53 0.97 19.04 -1.55
C VAL A 53 1.82 18.66 -0.36
N GLY A 54 3.07 18.36 -0.57
CA GLY A 54 3.97 17.97 0.52
C GLY A 54 4.37 16.51 0.46
N MET A 55 5.33 16.14 1.30
CA MET A 55 6.03 14.87 1.16
C MET A 55 5.12 13.67 1.29
N GLY A 56 4.37 13.57 2.37
CA GLY A 56 3.53 12.40 2.62
C GLY A 56 2.41 12.24 1.60
N LEU A 57 1.68 13.30 1.36
CA LEU A 57 0.54 13.29 0.43
C LEU A 57 0.96 13.09 -1.02
N SER A 58 2.21 13.33 -1.34
CA SER A 58 2.75 13.22 -2.71
C SER A 58 3.46 11.92 -2.98
N ILE A 59 3.73 11.10 -1.98
CA ILE A 59 4.50 9.86 -2.14
C ILE A 59 3.56 8.71 -2.50
N HIS A 60 3.95 7.96 -3.53
CA HIS A 60 3.24 6.78 -4.01
C HIS A 60 4.22 5.63 -4.19
N ALA A 61 3.77 4.43 -3.88
CA ALA A 61 4.47 3.21 -4.24
C ALA A 61 3.76 2.54 -5.41
N GLY A 62 4.53 1.90 -6.26
CA GLY A 62 4.00 1.13 -7.38
C GLY A 62 4.74 -0.17 -7.55
N VAL A 63 4.10 -1.18 -8.12
CA VAL A 63 4.65 -2.51 -8.29
C VAL A 63 4.28 -3.07 -9.66
N VAL A 64 5.23 -3.79 -10.25
CA VAL A 64 5.01 -4.61 -11.44
C VAL A 64 5.53 -6.01 -11.16
N ILE A 65 4.78 -7.02 -11.53
CA ILE A 65 5.18 -8.41 -11.46
C ILE A 65 4.95 -9.06 -12.80
N VAL A 66 5.98 -9.68 -13.34
CA VAL A 66 5.90 -10.36 -14.62
C VAL A 66 5.43 -11.80 -14.40
N ALA A 67 4.35 -12.17 -15.09
CA ALA A 67 3.88 -13.53 -15.15
C ALA A 67 4.44 -14.18 -16.41
N ASP A 68 5.48 -15.01 -16.26
CA ASP A 68 6.13 -15.67 -17.38
C ASP A 68 5.80 -17.17 -17.49
N GLY A 69 4.90 -17.65 -16.66
CA GLY A 69 4.49 -19.05 -16.61
C GLY A 69 5.39 -19.95 -15.79
N SER A 70 6.48 -19.43 -15.20
CA SER A 70 7.34 -20.24 -14.35
C SER A 70 6.76 -20.39 -12.93
N ASP A 71 7.12 -21.48 -12.26
CA ASP A 71 6.71 -21.73 -10.88
C ASP A 71 7.30 -20.68 -9.93
N GLU A 72 8.53 -20.27 -10.17
CA GLU A 72 9.19 -19.22 -9.38
C GLU A 72 8.39 -17.92 -9.41
N MET A 73 8.00 -17.48 -10.59
CA MET A 73 7.20 -16.24 -10.71
C MET A 73 5.80 -16.42 -10.15
N GLY A 74 5.23 -17.61 -10.25
CA GLY A 74 3.95 -17.92 -9.60
C GLY A 74 3.98 -17.71 -8.10
N GLU A 75 5.04 -18.17 -7.43
CA GLU A 75 5.22 -17.97 -5.99
C GLU A 75 5.40 -16.49 -5.62
N ARG A 76 6.19 -15.76 -6.41
CA ARG A 76 6.43 -14.34 -6.20
C ARG A 76 5.14 -13.52 -6.38
N ILE A 77 4.37 -13.82 -7.43
CA ILE A 77 3.08 -13.18 -7.67
C ILE A 77 2.15 -13.42 -6.47
N ASN A 78 2.06 -14.65 -6.01
CA ASN A 78 1.21 -14.98 -4.87
C ASN A 78 1.60 -14.20 -3.61
N ARG A 79 2.89 -14.10 -3.31
CA ARG A 79 3.36 -13.32 -2.15
C ARG A 79 3.02 -11.85 -2.26
N VAL A 80 3.32 -11.24 -3.41
CA VAL A 80 3.09 -9.80 -3.59
C VAL A 80 1.60 -9.46 -3.61
N LEU A 81 0.78 -10.25 -4.29
CA LEU A 81 -0.67 -10.04 -4.32
C LEU A 81 -1.37 -10.35 -2.99
N THR A 82 -0.71 -11.06 -2.11
CA THR A 82 -1.18 -11.27 -0.73
C THR A 82 -0.74 -10.14 0.19
N ASN A 83 0.53 -9.76 0.12
CA ASN A 83 1.12 -8.79 1.03
C ASN A 83 0.71 -7.35 0.74
N ASP A 84 0.55 -7.00 -0.53
CA ASP A 84 0.19 -5.63 -0.90
C ASP A 84 -1.18 -5.23 -0.33
N PRO A 85 -2.27 -5.96 -0.61
CA PRO A 85 -3.55 -5.67 0.05
C PRO A 85 -3.52 -5.94 1.56
N GLY A 86 -2.72 -6.90 2.02
CA GLY A 86 -2.55 -7.17 3.45
C GLY A 86 -1.98 -5.97 4.20
N LEU A 87 -1.02 -5.28 3.63
CA LEU A 87 -0.49 -4.05 4.22
C LEU A 87 -1.57 -2.96 4.29
N GLY A 88 -2.43 -2.89 3.29
CA GLY A 88 -3.57 -1.98 3.32
C GLY A 88 -4.49 -2.25 4.51
N VAL A 89 -4.77 -3.52 4.81
CA VAL A 89 -5.54 -3.89 6.00
C VAL A 89 -4.81 -3.46 7.27
N VAL A 90 -3.53 -3.74 7.38
CA VAL A 90 -2.72 -3.36 8.55
C VAL A 90 -2.75 -1.84 8.77
N ARG A 91 -2.57 -1.08 7.71
CA ARG A 91 -2.62 0.39 7.77
C ARG A 91 -3.96 0.88 8.30
N HIS A 92 -5.06 0.31 7.80
CA HIS A 92 -6.39 0.73 8.24
C HIS A 92 -6.71 0.29 9.66
N VAL A 93 -6.19 -0.86 10.10
CA VAL A 93 -6.28 -1.28 11.50
C VAL A 93 -5.52 -0.29 12.40
N ASP A 94 -4.31 0.08 12.01
CA ASP A 94 -3.49 1.03 12.75
C ASP A 94 -4.17 2.39 12.87
N ALA A 95 -4.84 2.82 11.82
CA ALA A 95 -5.61 4.06 11.81
C ALA A 95 -6.91 4.01 12.64
N GLY A 96 -7.34 2.83 13.07
CA GLY A 96 -8.50 2.65 13.93
C GLY A 96 -9.83 2.52 13.19
N TYR A 97 -9.83 2.03 11.96
CA TYR A 97 -11.07 1.73 11.24
C TYR A 97 -11.68 0.42 11.73
N ASP A 98 -12.88 0.48 12.26
CA ASP A 98 -13.58 -0.69 12.83
C ASP A 98 -13.75 -1.83 11.82
N GLU A 99 -14.06 -1.51 10.58
CA GLU A 99 -14.21 -2.50 9.52
C GLU A 99 -12.92 -3.31 9.33
N ALA A 100 -11.78 -2.63 9.29
CA ALA A 100 -10.47 -3.27 9.14
C ALA A 100 -10.12 -4.12 10.37
N ILE A 101 -10.41 -3.61 11.56
CA ILE A 101 -10.20 -4.33 12.82
C ILE A 101 -11.01 -5.62 12.84
N ASN A 102 -12.28 -5.54 12.51
CA ASN A 102 -13.16 -6.70 12.47
C ASN A 102 -12.73 -7.73 11.43
N PHE A 103 -12.32 -7.27 10.25
CA PHE A 103 -11.79 -8.13 9.20
C PHE A 103 -10.51 -8.83 9.66
N ALA A 104 -9.58 -8.09 10.22
CA ALA A 104 -8.31 -8.65 10.69
C ALA A 104 -8.52 -9.73 11.76
N LYS A 105 -9.45 -9.52 12.68
CA LYS A 105 -9.82 -10.51 13.70
C LYS A 105 -10.45 -11.75 13.08
N LYS A 106 -11.38 -11.55 12.16
CA LYS A 106 -12.07 -12.65 11.47
C LYS A 106 -11.09 -13.52 10.69
N GLU A 107 -10.20 -12.90 9.94
CA GLU A 107 -9.22 -13.59 9.11
C GLU A 107 -7.94 -13.97 9.88
N LYS A 108 -7.90 -13.72 11.17
CA LYS A 108 -6.78 -14.04 12.07
C LYS A 108 -5.44 -13.47 11.59
N ILE A 109 -5.48 -12.26 11.06
CA ILE A 109 -4.28 -11.54 10.66
C ILE A 109 -3.50 -11.17 11.92
N LYS A 110 -2.21 -11.52 11.95
CA LYS A 110 -1.36 -11.26 13.11
C LYS A 110 -0.89 -9.81 13.10
N ILE A 111 -1.57 -8.99 13.86
CA ILE A 111 -1.20 -7.59 14.04
C ILE A 111 -0.89 -7.38 15.53
N PRO A 112 0.33 -6.92 15.86
CA PRO A 112 0.66 -6.59 17.25
C PRO A 112 -0.33 -5.57 17.80
N ASN A 113 -0.71 -5.72 19.05
CA ASN A 113 -1.62 -4.81 19.75
C ASN A 113 -3.09 -4.85 19.28
N LEU A 114 -3.45 -5.84 18.51
CA LEU A 114 -4.85 -6.00 18.10
C LEU A 114 -5.59 -6.95 19.03
#